data_a05ae57f965b57800a6f75f22b6e77f4
#
_entry.id   a05ae57f965b57800a6f75f22b6e77f4
#
_cell.length_a   1.000
_cell.length_b   1.000
_cell.length_c   1.000
_cell.angle_alpha   90.00
_cell.angle_beta   90.00
_cell.angle_gamma   90.00
#
_symmetry.space_group_name_H-M   'P 1'
#
loop_
_entity.id
_entity.type
_entity.pdbx_description
1 polymer ?
#
loop_
_entity_poly.entity_id
_entity_poly.type
_entity_poly.pdbx_seq_one_letter_code
_entity_poly.pdbx_strand_id
1 'polypeptide(L)'
;MNPIFYIDAEHPEFPRIPSRNLRGDGCVAVSSVLNAELVQAAYRQGIFPWMKHEHDFYWFTQHPRAVIFPHKLHIGRSLQKILRHRAYRVTVNHAFEDVIAHCAAAPRKGQGGTWIGADFIAAYTQLYRQGKAHSVECWYPDRAGCFQLVGGFYGVQLGQVFYGESMFSCENNASKIAFACAVPYFAQCGIQLIDCQQDTAHMQRFGSELLPLEEFVRLLNQYNDLPLATPIAADTIHVQAAFPV
;
A
#
# COMPACT_ATOMS: atom_id res chain seq x y z
N MET A 1 16.51 26.64 -2.91
CA MET A 1 16.40 25.21 -2.63
C MET A 1 15.34 25.07 -1.53
N ASN A 2 14.30 24.25 -1.73
CA ASN A 2 13.30 24.06 -0.67
C ASN A 2 13.94 23.26 0.48
N PRO A 3 13.68 23.64 1.75
CA PRO A 3 14.30 22.98 2.89
C PRO A 3 13.82 21.53 3.03
N ILE A 4 14.68 20.67 3.56
CA ILE A 4 14.30 19.37 4.11
C ILE A 4 14.05 19.60 5.59
N PHE A 5 12.89 19.17 6.08
CA PHE A 5 12.49 19.38 7.49
C PHE A 5 13.01 18.21 8.34
N TYR A 6 13.57 18.51 9.51
CA TYR A 6 13.84 17.49 10.51
C TYR A 6 12.58 17.23 11.34
N ILE A 7 12.20 15.96 11.46
CA ILE A 7 11.01 15.56 12.23
C ILE A 7 11.44 14.97 13.56
N ASP A 8 10.98 15.59 14.63
CA ASP A 8 11.17 15.08 15.99
C ASP A 8 10.16 13.95 16.24
N ALA A 9 10.64 12.83 16.78
CA ALA A 9 9.80 11.68 17.11
C ALA A 9 8.82 11.92 18.26
N GLU A 10 9.16 12.83 19.18
CA GLU A 10 8.29 13.20 20.29
C GLU A 10 7.15 14.16 19.86
N HIS A 11 7.40 14.92 18.77
CA HIS A 11 6.46 15.86 18.20
C HIS A 11 6.35 15.64 16.68
N PRO A 12 5.61 14.62 16.21
CA PRO A 12 5.61 14.18 14.81
C PRO A 12 4.77 15.12 13.90
N GLU A 13 5.23 16.35 13.73
CA GLU A 13 4.60 17.32 12.84
C GLU A 13 5.27 17.35 11.47
N PHE A 14 4.56 16.84 10.47
CA PHE A 14 5.02 16.87 9.08
C PHE A 14 4.54 18.15 8.38
N PRO A 15 5.40 18.77 7.53
CA PRO A 15 5.07 20.01 6.86
C PRO A 15 4.00 19.80 5.78
N ARG A 16 3.15 20.82 5.60
CA ARG A 16 2.31 20.92 4.39
C ARG A 16 3.12 21.61 3.30
N ILE A 17 3.42 20.87 2.23
CA ILE A 17 4.23 21.38 1.13
C ILE A 17 3.36 21.52 -0.12
N PRO A 18 3.12 22.76 -0.60
CA PRO A 18 2.47 22.98 -1.88
C PRO A 18 3.30 22.37 -3.03
N SER A 19 2.64 21.82 -4.04
CA SER A 19 3.31 21.16 -5.17
C SER A 19 4.36 22.04 -5.86
N ARG A 20 4.08 23.36 -5.97
CA ARG A 20 5.02 24.35 -6.53
C ARG A 20 6.33 24.48 -5.75
N ASN A 21 6.32 24.07 -4.48
CA ASN A 21 7.48 24.11 -3.59
C ASN A 21 8.12 22.73 -3.39
N LEU A 22 7.66 21.73 -4.14
CA LEU A 22 8.22 20.39 -4.04
C LEU A 22 9.59 20.34 -4.70
N ARG A 23 10.53 19.65 -4.06
CA ARG A 23 11.85 19.35 -4.64
C ARG A 23 11.66 18.38 -5.81
N GLY A 24 12.53 18.44 -6.80
CA GLY A 24 12.48 17.56 -7.97
C GLY A 24 12.65 16.07 -7.62
N ASP A 25 13.29 15.75 -6.48
CA ASP A 25 13.46 14.40 -5.94
C ASP A 25 12.27 13.95 -5.07
N GLY A 26 11.38 14.86 -4.69
CA GLY A 26 10.22 14.58 -3.84
C GLY A 26 10.54 14.45 -2.35
N CYS A 27 11.82 14.55 -1.93
CA CYS A 27 12.22 14.48 -0.53
C CYS A 27 11.77 15.74 0.23
N VAL A 28 11.09 15.57 1.37
CA VAL A 28 10.49 16.66 2.13
C VAL A 28 10.94 16.72 3.59
N ALA A 29 11.30 15.57 4.16
CA ALA A 29 11.69 15.51 5.56
C ALA A 29 12.70 14.40 5.83
N VAL A 30 13.32 14.46 6.99
CA VAL A 30 14.23 13.45 7.54
C VAL A 30 13.95 13.26 9.03
N SER A 31 14.12 12.05 9.54
CA SER A 31 14.04 11.73 10.97
C SER A 31 15.09 10.69 11.37
N SER A 32 15.51 10.70 12.62
CA SER A 32 16.47 9.69 13.16
C SER A 32 15.82 8.36 13.51
N VAL A 33 14.48 8.30 13.55
CA VAL A 33 13.71 7.10 13.88
C VAL A 33 12.57 6.89 12.90
N LEU A 34 12.12 5.65 12.79
CA LEU A 34 10.92 5.25 12.07
C LEU A 34 10.06 4.43 13.02
N ASN A 35 8.83 4.87 13.28
CA ASN A 35 7.86 4.18 14.12
C ASN A 35 6.43 4.34 13.59
N ALA A 36 5.48 3.66 14.20
CA ALA A 36 4.08 3.65 13.78
C ALA A 36 3.42 5.04 13.86
N GLU A 37 3.80 5.85 14.84
CA GLU A 37 3.26 7.19 15.06
C GLU A 37 3.71 8.15 13.95
N LEU A 38 5.01 8.14 13.63
CA LEU A 38 5.57 8.94 12.53
C LEU A 38 4.95 8.57 11.18
N VAL A 39 4.79 7.27 10.89
CA VAL A 39 4.15 6.81 9.65
C VAL A 39 2.73 7.34 9.53
N GLN A 40 1.94 7.25 10.59
CA GLN A 40 0.56 7.76 10.59
C GLN A 40 0.50 9.28 10.43
N ALA A 41 1.36 10.03 11.11
CA ALA A 41 1.43 11.49 11.02
C ALA A 41 1.82 11.92 9.59
N ALA A 42 2.80 11.25 8.98
CA ALA A 42 3.24 11.52 7.62
C ALA A 42 2.13 11.26 6.59
N TYR A 43 1.43 10.12 6.69
CA TYR A 43 0.37 9.75 5.74
C TYR A 43 -0.78 10.74 5.75
N ARG A 44 -1.11 11.32 6.88
CA ARG A 44 -2.12 12.39 6.97
C ARG A 44 -1.78 13.63 6.15
N GLN A 45 -0.49 13.83 5.84
CA GLN A 45 0.00 14.93 5.01
C GLN A 45 0.37 14.50 3.58
N GLY A 46 0.08 13.25 3.19
CA GLY A 46 0.45 12.69 1.88
C GLY A 46 1.95 12.40 1.75
N ILE A 47 2.64 12.27 2.88
CA ILE A 47 4.08 12.00 2.96
C ILE A 47 4.27 10.54 3.38
N PHE A 48 5.31 9.88 2.87
CA PHE A 48 5.60 8.47 3.16
C PHE A 48 7.12 8.24 3.31
N PRO A 49 7.55 7.27 4.12
CA PRO A 49 8.97 6.91 4.24
C PRO A 49 9.39 6.06 3.04
N TRP A 50 10.54 6.33 2.44
CA TRP A 50 10.97 5.59 1.26
C TRP A 50 12.34 4.97 1.38
N MET A 51 13.25 5.59 2.11
CA MET A 51 14.61 5.08 2.22
C MET A 51 15.24 5.40 3.57
N LYS A 52 16.23 4.58 3.93
CA LYS A 52 17.17 4.84 5.03
C LYS A 52 18.55 5.06 4.43
N HIS A 53 19.23 6.09 4.85
CA HIS A 53 20.64 6.32 4.54
C HIS A 53 21.38 6.61 5.85
N GLU A 54 22.43 5.84 6.12
CA GLU A 54 23.14 5.84 7.40
C GLU A 54 22.17 5.58 8.57
N HIS A 55 21.91 6.58 9.39
CA HIS A 55 21.03 6.50 10.56
C HIS A 55 19.68 7.19 10.34
N ASP A 56 19.51 7.90 9.21
CA ASP A 56 18.35 8.75 8.95
C ASP A 56 17.36 8.11 7.99
N PHE A 57 16.07 8.32 8.27
CA PHE A 57 14.94 7.94 7.44
C PHE A 57 14.46 9.15 6.65
N TYR A 58 14.34 9.00 5.33
CA TYR A 58 13.95 10.03 4.40
C TYR A 58 12.49 9.87 4.01
N TRP A 59 11.76 10.99 4.06
CA TRP A 59 10.33 11.07 3.82
C TRP A 59 10.06 11.84 2.55
N PHE A 60 9.14 11.31 1.74
CA PHE A 60 8.87 11.79 0.40
C PHE A 60 7.40 12.09 0.20
N THR A 61 7.11 12.95 -0.77
CA THR A 61 5.79 13.06 -1.40
C THR A 61 5.94 13.11 -2.91
N GLN A 62 4.89 12.76 -3.63
CA GLN A 62 4.87 12.71 -5.09
C GLN A 62 3.85 13.70 -5.65
N HIS A 63 4.20 14.33 -6.76
CA HIS A 63 3.32 15.16 -7.56
C HIS A 63 3.56 14.91 -9.06
N PRO A 64 2.53 14.51 -9.82
CA PRO A 64 1.19 14.14 -9.36
C PRO A 64 1.20 12.84 -8.55
N ARG A 65 0.16 12.62 -7.74
CA ARG A 65 -0.01 11.42 -6.91
C ARG A 65 -0.87 10.39 -7.62
N ALA A 66 -0.39 9.16 -7.71
CA ALA A 66 -1.16 8.05 -8.26
C ALA A 66 -2.12 7.46 -7.22
N VAL A 67 -3.39 7.35 -7.57
CA VAL A 67 -4.44 6.80 -6.71
C VAL A 67 -5.36 5.85 -7.48
N ILE A 68 -6.06 4.97 -6.77
CA ILE A 68 -7.19 4.20 -7.31
C ILE A 68 -8.42 4.52 -6.47
N PHE A 69 -9.51 4.88 -7.14
CA PHE A 69 -10.83 4.90 -6.56
C PHE A 69 -11.44 3.50 -6.69
N PRO A 70 -11.81 2.82 -5.58
CA PRO A 70 -12.29 1.44 -5.66
C PRO A 70 -13.45 1.22 -6.65
N HIS A 71 -14.36 2.19 -6.76
CA HIS A 71 -15.50 2.14 -7.70
C HIS A 71 -15.11 2.30 -9.17
N LYS A 72 -13.85 2.70 -9.47
CA LYS A 72 -13.30 2.83 -10.83
C LYS A 72 -12.28 1.73 -11.16
N LEU A 73 -12.19 0.69 -10.33
CA LEU A 73 -11.26 -0.41 -10.57
C LEU A 73 -11.44 -1.00 -11.95
N HIS A 74 -10.36 -1.02 -12.73
CA HIS A 74 -10.32 -1.67 -14.04
C HIS A 74 -9.63 -3.03 -13.96
N ILE A 75 -10.25 -4.05 -14.52
CA ILE A 75 -9.66 -5.40 -14.62
C ILE A 75 -9.65 -5.82 -16.08
N GLY A 76 -8.46 -5.91 -16.66
CA GLY A 76 -8.29 -6.29 -18.05
C GLY A 76 -8.76 -7.74 -18.34
N ARG A 77 -9.22 -8.00 -19.58
CA ARG A 77 -9.81 -9.29 -20.01
C ARG A 77 -8.95 -10.51 -19.67
N SER A 78 -7.63 -10.43 -19.82
CA SER A 78 -6.71 -11.53 -19.50
C SER A 78 -6.74 -11.89 -18.00
N LEU A 79 -6.75 -10.89 -17.12
CA LEU A 79 -6.83 -11.10 -15.67
C LEU A 79 -8.23 -11.62 -15.28
N GLN A 80 -9.29 -11.11 -15.88
CA GLN A 80 -10.66 -11.64 -15.68
C GLN A 80 -10.73 -13.14 -16.00
N LYS A 81 -10.09 -13.58 -17.10
CA LYS A 81 -10.04 -15.01 -17.45
C LYS A 81 -9.31 -15.82 -16.37
N ILE A 82 -8.20 -15.30 -15.84
CA ILE A 82 -7.45 -15.98 -14.76
C ILE A 82 -8.29 -16.07 -13.49
N LEU A 83 -8.94 -14.97 -13.09
CA LEU A 83 -9.80 -14.93 -11.91
C LEU A 83 -10.96 -15.94 -11.96
N ARG A 84 -11.45 -16.30 -13.16
CA ARG A 84 -12.54 -17.27 -13.33
C ARG A 84 -12.08 -18.73 -13.38
N HIS A 85 -10.87 -18.99 -13.90
CA HIS A 85 -10.49 -20.33 -14.32
C HIS A 85 -9.28 -20.93 -13.58
N ARG A 86 -8.53 -20.13 -12.80
CA ARG A 86 -7.39 -20.63 -12.06
C ARG A 86 -7.78 -20.97 -10.63
N ALA A 87 -7.28 -22.09 -10.12
CA ALA A 87 -7.39 -22.40 -8.71
C ALA A 87 -6.47 -21.48 -7.90
N TYR A 88 -7.04 -20.70 -7.00
CA TYR A 88 -6.33 -19.84 -6.05
C TYR A 88 -7.21 -19.58 -4.83
N ARG A 89 -6.58 -19.08 -3.76
CA ARG A 89 -7.25 -18.54 -2.59
C ARG A 89 -6.69 -17.15 -2.33
N VAL A 90 -7.54 -16.21 -1.92
CA VAL A 90 -7.11 -14.89 -1.45
C VAL A 90 -7.57 -14.72 -0.01
N THR A 91 -6.66 -14.32 0.86
CA THR A 91 -6.94 -14.05 2.28
C THR A 91 -6.51 -12.63 2.64
N VAL A 92 -6.99 -12.16 3.77
CA VAL A 92 -6.63 -10.88 4.38
C VAL A 92 -6.13 -11.14 5.79
N ASN A 93 -5.00 -10.58 6.18
CA ASN A 93 -4.44 -10.64 7.53
C ASN A 93 -4.14 -12.05 8.06
N HIS A 94 -3.91 -13.03 7.19
CA HIS A 94 -3.56 -14.39 7.60
C HIS A 94 -2.04 -14.60 7.75
N ALA A 95 -1.21 -13.82 7.03
CA ALA A 95 0.24 -14.01 6.98
C ALA A 95 1.00 -12.69 6.80
N PHE A 96 0.69 -11.67 7.62
CA PHE A 96 1.28 -10.33 7.49
C PHE A 96 2.82 -10.36 7.53
N GLU A 97 3.40 -11.10 8.49
CA GLU A 97 4.86 -11.17 8.66
C GLU A 97 5.53 -11.85 7.46
N ASP A 98 4.90 -12.88 6.87
CA ASP A 98 5.41 -13.52 5.66
C ASP A 98 5.29 -12.58 4.44
N VAL A 99 4.18 -11.85 4.31
CA VAL A 99 3.99 -10.91 3.20
C VAL A 99 5.04 -9.79 3.23
N ILE A 100 5.26 -9.14 4.38
CA ILE A 100 6.27 -8.08 4.48
C ILE A 100 7.69 -8.60 4.28
N ALA A 101 8.00 -9.82 4.77
CA ALA A 101 9.29 -10.47 4.54
C ALA A 101 9.52 -10.78 3.05
N HIS A 102 8.52 -11.31 2.34
CA HIS A 102 8.58 -11.51 0.90
C HIS A 102 8.74 -10.20 0.12
N CYS A 103 8.03 -9.14 0.53
CA CYS A 103 8.18 -7.81 -0.06
C CYS A 103 9.60 -7.25 0.13
N ALA A 104 10.20 -7.49 1.31
CA ALA A 104 11.57 -7.09 1.61
C ALA A 104 12.61 -7.90 0.81
N ALA A 105 12.35 -9.17 0.53
CA ALA A 105 13.23 -10.04 -0.24
C ALA A 105 13.05 -9.92 -1.77
N ALA A 106 11.96 -9.29 -2.23
CA ALA A 106 11.62 -9.24 -3.67
C ALA A 106 12.67 -8.46 -4.48
N PRO A 107 13.24 -9.05 -5.55
CA PRO A 107 14.19 -8.36 -6.40
C PRO A 107 13.53 -7.21 -7.15
N ARG A 108 14.17 -6.03 -7.15
CA ARG A 108 13.67 -4.83 -7.82
C ARG A 108 14.60 -4.46 -8.98
N LYS A 109 14.04 -4.40 -10.20
CA LYS A 109 14.81 -3.99 -11.38
C LYS A 109 15.35 -2.57 -11.20
N GLY A 110 16.67 -2.41 -11.35
CA GLY A 110 17.33 -1.10 -11.33
C GLY A 110 17.60 -0.53 -9.94
N GLN A 111 17.35 -1.28 -8.86
CA GLN A 111 17.68 -0.90 -7.49
C GLN A 111 18.66 -1.93 -6.91
N GLY A 112 19.75 -1.47 -6.26
CA GLY A 112 20.77 -2.32 -5.67
C GLY A 112 20.34 -3.03 -4.38
N GLY A 113 19.03 -3.13 -4.10
CA GLY A 113 18.46 -3.77 -2.91
C GLY A 113 17.02 -3.33 -2.66
N THR A 114 16.49 -3.73 -1.51
CA THR A 114 15.19 -3.29 -1.03
C THR A 114 15.32 -2.09 -0.10
N TRP A 115 14.34 -1.19 -0.13
CA TRP A 115 14.22 -0.11 0.88
C TRP A 115 13.62 -0.62 2.21
N ILE A 116 13.02 -1.82 2.21
CA ILE A 116 12.35 -2.41 3.38
C ILE A 116 13.39 -3.12 4.24
N GLY A 117 14.03 -2.37 5.12
CA GLY A 117 14.95 -2.91 6.14
C GLY A 117 14.22 -3.30 7.43
N ALA A 118 14.99 -3.74 8.44
CA ALA A 118 14.45 -4.22 9.72
C ALA A 118 13.60 -3.17 10.45
N ASP A 119 14.00 -1.88 10.38
CA ASP A 119 13.25 -0.79 11.01
C ASP A 119 11.86 -0.59 10.35
N PHE A 120 11.80 -0.71 9.01
CA PHE A 120 10.52 -0.67 8.28
C PHE A 120 9.64 -1.85 8.67
N ILE A 121 10.18 -3.07 8.69
CA ILE A 121 9.44 -4.27 9.12
C ILE A 121 8.89 -4.07 10.54
N ALA A 122 9.70 -3.56 11.46
CA ALA A 122 9.28 -3.32 12.84
C ALA A 122 8.14 -2.29 12.92
N ALA A 123 8.26 -1.14 12.24
CA ALA A 123 7.25 -0.08 12.24
C ALA A 123 5.91 -0.57 11.65
N TYR A 124 5.93 -1.27 10.51
CA TYR A 124 4.70 -1.78 9.88
C TYR A 124 4.10 -2.98 10.62
N THR A 125 4.93 -3.82 11.28
CA THR A 125 4.43 -4.88 12.18
C THR A 125 3.75 -4.27 13.41
N GLN A 126 4.28 -3.17 13.95
CA GLN A 126 3.62 -2.43 15.03
C GLN A 126 2.25 -1.89 14.56
N LEU A 127 2.17 -1.28 13.37
CA LEU A 127 0.90 -0.84 12.78
C LEU A 127 -0.09 -2.00 12.59
N TYR A 128 0.38 -3.17 12.16
CA TYR A 128 -0.44 -4.37 12.04
C TYR A 128 -1.02 -4.80 13.40
N ARG A 129 -0.20 -4.85 14.45
CA ARG A 129 -0.65 -5.16 15.81
C ARG A 129 -1.64 -4.15 16.38
N GLN A 130 -1.60 -2.90 15.90
CA GLN A 130 -2.57 -1.85 16.21
C GLN A 130 -3.85 -1.93 15.35
N GLY A 131 -3.97 -2.90 14.44
CA GLY A 131 -5.08 -3.03 13.49
C GLY A 131 -5.12 -1.94 12.42
N LYS A 132 -3.97 -1.31 12.12
CA LYS A 132 -3.84 -0.21 11.15
C LYS A 132 -3.07 -0.58 9.89
N ALA A 133 -2.32 -1.68 9.90
CA ALA A 133 -1.77 -2.25 8.68
C ALA A 133 -2.45 -3.58 8.38
N HIS A 134 -2.54 -3.91 7.09
CA HIS A 134 -3.21 -5.10 6.61
C HIS A 134 -2.40 -5.73 5.49
N SER A 135 -2.43 -7.06 5.43
CA SER A 135 -1.91 -7.84 4.31
C SER A 135 -3.02 -8.48 3.51
N VAL A 136 -2.73 -8.72 2.25
CA VAL A 136 -3.55 -9.54 1.36
C VAL A 136 -2.67 -10.57 0.72
N GLU A 137 -3.05 -11.84 0.85
CA GLU A 137 -2.29 -12.98 0.41
C GLU A 137 -2.96 -13.67 -0.78
N CYS A 138 -2.16 -14.11 -1.74
CA CYS A 138 -2.58 -15.00 -2.81
C CYS A 138 -1.87 -16.33 -2.67
N TRP A 139 -2.66 -17.41 -2.64
CA TRP A 139 -2.21 -18.76 -2.44
C TRP A 139 -2.55 -19.60 -3.65
N TYR A 140 -1.59 -20.40 -4.14
CA TYR A 140 -1.84 -21.41 -5.16
C TYR A 140 -1.68 -22.82 -4.60
N PRO A 141 -2.50 -23.78 -5.05
CA PRO A 141 -2.31 -25.18 -4.67
C PRO A 141 -1.02 -25.72 -5.32
N ASP A 142 -0.23 -26.44 -4.55
CA ASP A 142 0.85 -27.27 -5.04
C ASP A 142 0.32 -28.59 -5.64
N ARG A 143 1.23 -29.49 -6.05
CA ARG A 143 0.86 -30.79 -6.63
C ARG A 143 0.11 -31.72 -5.67
N ALA A 144 0.27 -31.54 -4.38
CA ALA A 144 -0.42 -32.28 -3.33
C ALA A 144 -1.76 -31.62 -2.93
N GLY A 145 -2.09 -30.46 -3.50
CA GLY A 145 -3.28 -29.67 -3.18
C GLY A 145 -3.12 -28.75 -1.97
N CYS A 146 -1.91 -28.66 -1.38
CA CYS A 146 -1.61 -27.73 -0.29
C CYS A 146 -1.42 -26.32 -0.84
N PHE A 147 -2.03 -25.34 -0.19
CA PHE A 147 -1.92 -23.95 -0.62
C PHE A 147 -0.62 -23.32 -0.14
N GLN A 148 0.16 -22.77 -1.07
CA GLN A 148 1.43 -22.07 -0.84
C GLN A 148 1.24 -20.58 -1.08
N LEU A 149 1.82 -19.72 -0.23
CA LEU A 149 1.85 -18.29 -0.40
C LEU A 149 2.74 -17.93 -1.60
N VAL A 150 2.14 -17.40 -2.67
CA VAL A 150 2.84 -17.14 -3.94
C VAL A 150 2.82 -15.69 -4.38
N GLY A 151 2.10 -14.83 -3.68
CA GLY A 151 2.04 -13.40 -3.93
C GLY A 151 1.16 -12.70 -2.91
N GLY A 152 1.26 -11.37 -2.91
CA GLY A 152 0.48 -10.55 -1.97
C GLY A 152 0.99 -9.13 -1.94
N PHE A 153 0.39 -8.36 -1.06
CA PHE A 153 0.80 -6.99 -0.76
C PHE A 153 0.41 -6.63 0.66
N TYR A 154 1.00 -5.56 1.18
CA TYR A 154 0.56 -4.97 2.43
C TYR A 154 0.39 -3.46 2.28
N GLY A 155 -0.32 -2.86 3.22
CA GLY A 155 -0.51 -1.43 3.30
C GLY A 155 -1.09 -1.00 4.64
N VAL A 156 -1.23 0.31 4.80
CA VAL A 156 -1.74 0.96 6.01
C VAL A 156 -3.13 1.52 5.74
N GLN A 157 -4.03 1.38 6.68
CA GLN A 157 -5.38 1.94 6.63
C GLN A 157 -5.50 3.05 7.68
N LEU A 158 -5.85 4.25 7.22
CA LEU A 158 -6.28 5.34 8.09
C LEU A 158 -7.66 5.82 7.62
N GLY A 159 -8.65 5.74 8.50
CA GLY A 159 -10.03 6.02 8.11
C GLY A 159 -10.46 5.23 6.88
N GLN A 160 -10.96 5.92 5.86
CA GLN A 160 -11.40 5.35 4.59
C GLN A 160 -10.34 5.40 3.48
N VAL A 161 -9.06 5.58 3.84
CA VAL A 161 -7.92 5.55 2.92
C VAL A 161 -7.05 4.33 3.19
N PHE A 162 -6.69 3.62 2.12
CA PHE A 162 -5.71 2.55 2.16
C PHE A 162 -4.43 2.97 1.43
N TYR A 163 -3.31 2.98 2.13
CA TYR A 163 -1.98 3.33 1.61
C TYR A 163 -1.26 2.03 1.23
N GLY A 164 -1.14 1.77 -0.07
CA GLY A 164 -0.43 0.58 -0.57
C GLY A 164 1.08 0.76 -0.46
N GLU A 165 1.77 -0.16 0.21
CA GLU A 165 3.21 -0.06 0.48
C GLU A 165 4.04 -0.83 -0.52
N SER A 166 3.86 -2.11 -0.53
CA SER A 166 4.66 -3.00 -1.35
C SER A 166 3.91 -4.26 -1.69
N MET A 167 4.29 -4.88 -2.81
CA MET A 167 3.76 -6.16 -3.26
C MET A 167 4.88 -7.07 -3.74
N PHE A 168 4.65 -8.38 -3.67
CA PHE A 168 5.52 -9.40 -4.20
C PHE A 168 4.75 -10.42 -5.03
N SER A 169 5.45 -11.14 -5.90
CA SER A 169 4.85 -12.18 -6.74
C SER A 169 5.92 -13.23 -7.05
N CYS A 170 5.83 -14.39 -6.43
CA CYS A 170 6.68 -15.56 -6.74
C CYS A 170 6.16 -16.31 -7.98
N GLU A 171 4.84 -16.24 -8.19
CA GLU A 171 4.16 -16.88 -9.33
C GLU A 171 3.46 -15.84 -10.21
N ASN A 172 3.32 -16.16 -11.50
CA ASN A 172 2.68 -15.28 -12.47
C ASN A 172 1.28 -14.85 -12.04
N ASN A 173 1.06 -13.53 -12.03
CA ASN A 173 -0.20 -12.84 -11.71
C ASN A 173 -0.65 -12.95 -10.25
N ALA A 174 0.11 -13.54 -9.32
CA ALA A 174 -0.33 -13.74 -7.95
C ALA A 174 -0.63 -12.40 -7.23
N SER A 175 0.27 -11.40 -7.32
CA SER A 175 -0.01 -10.07 -6.76
C SER A 175 -1.18 -9.36 -7.44
N LYS A 176 -1.38 -9.58 -8.75
CA LYS A 176 -2.52 -8.99 -9.48
C LYS A 176 -3.85 -9.61 -9.04
N ILE A 177 -3.88 -10.92 -8.78
CA ILE A 177 -5.05 -11.61 -8.23
C ILE A 177 -5.35 -11.07 -6.84
N ALA A 178 -4.35 -11.00 -5.96
CA ALA A 178 -4.50 -10.43 -4.63
C ALA A 178 -5.12 -9.04 -4.68
N PHE A 179 -4.56 -8.13 -5.51
CA PHE A 179 -5.03 -6.76 -5.63
C PHE A 179 -6.45 -6.67 -6.23
N ALA A 180 -6.71 -7.39 -7.32
CA ALA A 180 -8.02 -7.41 -7.98
C ALA A 180 -9.14 -7.90 -7.05
N CYS A 181 -8.86 -8.86 -6.17
CA CYS A 181 -9.82 -9.37 -5.20
C CYS A 181 -9.96 -8.45 -3.97
N ALA A 182 -8.85 -7.83 -3.54
CA ALA A 182 -8.86 -6.98 -2.36
C ALA A 182 -9.61 -5.67 -2.55
N VAL A 183 -9.50 -5.02 -3.73
CA VAL A 183 -10.10 -3.70 -3.94
C VAL A 183 -11.63 -3.71 -3.78
N PRO A 184 -12.41 -4.66 -4.36
CA PRO A 184 -13.84 -4.77 -4.08
C PRO A 184 -14.15 -5.07 -2.60
N TYR A 185 -13.35 -5.91 -1.93
CA TYR A 185 -13.49 -6.18 -0.51
C TYR A 185 -13.27 -4.91 0.33
N PHE A 186 -12.22 -4.14 0.03
CA PHE A 186 -11.95 -2.86 0.69
C PHE A 186 -13.08 -1.85 0.46
N ALA A 187 -13.65 -1.80 -0.74
CA ALA A 187 -14.82 -0.97 -1.03
C ALA A 187 -16.03 -1.34 -0.15
N GLN A 188 -16.29 -2.64 0.04
CA GLN A 188 -17.34 -3.12 0.95
C GLN A 188 -17.07 -2.76 2.40
N CYS A 189 -15.80 -2.75 2.83
CA CYS A 189 -15.41 -2.26 4.15
C CYS A 189 -15.58 -0.73 4.30
N GLY A 190 -15.67 0.03 3.21
CA GLY A 190 -15.85 1.48 3.22
C GLY A 190 -14.62 2.27 2.77
N ILE A 191 -13.58 1.65 2.25
CA ILE A 191 -12.43 2.34 1.66
C ILE A 191 -12.89 3.12 0.42
N GLN A 192 -12.59 4.42 0.38
CA GLN A 192 -12.93 5.34 -0.70
C GLN A 192 -11.74 5.68 -1.60
N LEU A 193 -10.52 5.56 -1.08
CA LEU A 193 -9.29 5.93 -1.77
C LEU A 193 -8.18 4.93 -1.48
N ILE A 194 -7.48 4.49 -2.52
CA ILE A 194 -6.25 3.71 -2.42
C ILE A 194 -5.10 4.57 -2.95
N ASP A 195 -4.16 4.88 -2.07
CA ASP A 195 -2.93 5.59 -2.43
C ASP A 195 -1.91 4.59 -3.00
N CYS A 196 -1.49 4.82 -4.24
CA CYS A 196 -0.47 4.03 -4.93
C CYS A 196 0.89 4.73 -4.97
N GLN A 197 1.04 5.90 -4.37
CA GLN A 197 2.17 6.81 -4.38
C GLN A 197 2.63 7.18 -5.80
N GLN A 198 3.18 6.19 -6.53
CA GLN A 198 3.81 6.39 -7.83
C GLN A 198 2.96 5.87 -8.99
N ASP A 199 3.06 6.56 -10.12
CA ASP A 199 2.46 6.11 -11.38
C ASP A 199 3.29 5.00 -12.00
N THR A 200 2.85 3.77 -11.85
CA THR A 200 3.49 2.60 -12.44
C THR A 200 2.61 1.96 -13.50
N ALA A 201 3.23 1.38 -14.54
CA ALA A 201 2.49 0.61 -15.55
C ALA A 201 1.64 -0.53 -14.95
N HIS A 202 1.98 -0.98 -13.74
CA HIS A 202 1.20 -1.97 -13.00
C HIS A 202 -0.11 -1.37 -12.50
N MET A 203 -0.08 -0.20 -11.84
CA MET A 203 -1.27 0.48 -11.30
C MET A 203 -2.15 1.09 -12.41
N GLN A 204 -1.56 1.59 -13.50
CA GLN A 204 -2.30 2.05 -14.68
C GLN A 204 -3.24 0.96 -15.24
N ARG A 205 -2.82 -0.31 -15.23
CA ARG A 205 -3.67 -1.43 -15.67
C ARG A 205 -4.89 -1.66 -14.78
N PHE A 206 -4.86 -1.19 -13.55
CA PHE A 206 -5.97 -1.23 -12.60
C PHE A 206 -6.79 0.07 -12.60
N GLY A 207 -6.48 1.02 -13.49
CA GLY A 207 -7.20 2.27 -13.63
C GLY A 207 -6.76 3.34 -12.64
N SER A 208 -5.46 3.38 -12.27
CA SER A 208 -4.95 4.48 -11.45
C SER A 208 -5.11 5.82 -12.14
N GLU A 209 -5.45 6.83 -11.37
CA GLU A 209 -5.57 8.23 -11.78
C GLU A 209 -4.46 9.06 -11.13
N LEU A 210 -4.01 10.10 -11.84
CA LEU A 210 -3.02 11.04 -11.34
C LEU A 210 -3.72 12.29 -10.80
N LEU A 211 -3.56 12.56 -9.52
CA LEU A 211 -4.12 13.74 -8.87
C LEU A 211 -3.03 14.77 -8.61
N PRO A 212 -3.35 16.08 -8.76
CA PRO A 212 -2.53 17.13 -8.16
C PRO A 212 -2.37 16.89 -6.65
N LEU A 213 -1.19 17.20 -6.09
CA LEU A 213 -0.92 16.95 -4.67
C LEU A 213 -1.94 17.61 -3.74
N GLU A 214 -2.35 18.83 -4.06
CA GLU A 214 -3.35 19.59 -3.29
C GLU A 214 -4.71 18.88 -3.26
N GLU A 215 -5.12 18.32 -4.39
CA GLU A 215 -6.36 17.54 -4.49
C GLU A 215 -6.26 16.24 -3.71
N PHE A 216 -5.13 15.55 -3.80
CA PHE A 216 -4.87 14.35 -3.01
C PHE A 216 -4.94 14.65 -1.50
N VAL A 217 -4.26 15.70 -1.01
CA VAL A 217 -4.30 16.11 0.41
C VAL A 217 -5.71 16.52 0.83
N ARG A 218 -6.49 17.16 -0.04
CA ARG A 218 -7.90 17.47 0.22
C ARG A 218 -8.72 16.21 0.47
N LEU A 219 -8.51 15.15 -0.34
CA LEU A 219 -9.17 13.85 -0.16
C LEU A 219 -8.72 13.14 1.13
N LEU A 220 -7.44 13.23 1.48
CA LEU A 220 -6.93 12.71 2.76
C LEU A 220 -7.64 13.36 3.94
N ASN A 221 -7.78 14.69 3.96
CA ASN A 221 -8.50 15.41 5.00
C ASN A 221 -10.00 15.03 5.06
N GLN A 222 -10.57 14.63 3.93
CA GLN A 222 -11.97 14.19 3.88
C GLN A 222 -12.16 12.78 4.43
N TYR A 223 -11.21 11.85 4.18
CA TYR A 223 -11.43 10.42 4.39
C TYR A 223 -10.65 9.83 5.56
N ASN A 224 -9.50 10.39 5.97
CA ASN A 224 -8.63 9.78 6.99
C ASN A 224 -9.26 9.66 8.39
N ASP A 225 -10.26 10.48 8.70
CA ASP A 225 -10.89 10.48 10.02
C ASP A 225 -12.31 9.83 10.00
N LEU A 226 -12.78 9.44 8.83
CA LEU A 226 -14.06 8.75 8.72
C LEU A 226 -13.91 7.25 9.04
N PRO A 227 -14.77 6.69 9.89
CA PRO A 227 -14.70 5.27 10.21
C PRO A 227 -15.05 4.41 8.99
N LEU A 228 -14.52 3.19 8.97
CA LEU A 228 -14.97 2.17 8.04
C LEU A 228 -16.39 1.70 8.39
N ALA A 229 -17.15 1.27 7.38
CA ALA A 229 -18.45 0.63 7.56
C ALA A 229 -18.31 -0.73 8.26
N THR A 230 -17.22 -1.46 7.95
CA THR A 230 -16.86 -2.72 8.56
C THR A 230 -15.33 -2.78 8.69
N PRO A 231 -14.77 -3.17 9.85
CA PRO A 231 -13.33 -3.33 10.00
C PRO A 231 -12.74 -4.31 8.99
N ILE A 232 -11.53 -4.02 8.51
CA ILE A 232 -10.75 -4.97 7.71
C ILE A 232 -10.20 -6.04 8.68
N ALA A 233 -10.85 -7.21 8.71
CA ALA A 233 -10.50 -8.31 9.59
C ALA A 233 -9.81 -9.46 8.83
N ALA A 234 -9.27 -10.44 9.57
CA ALA A 234 -8.79 -11.67 8.98
C ALA A 234 -9.95 -12.43 8.32
N ASP A 235 -9.85 -12.66 7.01
CA ASP A 235 -10.92 -13.25 6.21
C ASP A 235 -10.37 -13.98 4.97
N THR A 236 -11.22 -14.81 4.35
CA THR A 236 -11.01 -15.36 3.01
C THR A 236 -11.94 -14.65 2.02
N ILE A 237 -11.35 -13.98 1.03
CA ILE A 237 -12.13 -13.26 0.03
C ILE A 237 -12.77 -14.26 -0.94
N HIS A 238 -14.09 -14.34 -0.92
CA HIS A 238 -14.86 -15.15 -1.86
C HIS A 238 -15.00 -14.45 -3.21
N VAL A 239 -14.20 -14.87 -4.18
CA VAL A 239 -14.04 -14.21 -5.49
C VAL A 239 -15.33 -14.17 -6.31
N GLN A 240 -16.23 -15.16 -6.17
CA GLN A 240 -17.52 -15.19 -6.87
C GLN A 240 -18.44 -14.02 -6.49
N ALA A 241 -18.30 -13.49 -5.28
CA ALA A 241 -19.03 -12.30 -4.85
C ALA A 241 -18.47 -11.00 -5.46
N ALA A 242 -17.16 -10.98 -5.77
CA ALA A 242 -16.49 -9.80 -6.33
C ALA A 242 -16.61 -9.70 -7.86
N PHE A 243 -16.80 -10.83 -8.57
CA PHE A 243 -16.91 -10.91 -10.03
C PHE A 243 -18.03 -11.87 -10.42
N PRO A 244 -19.31 -11.44 -10.34
CA PRO A 244 -20.43 -12.28 -10.77
C PRO A 244 -20.29 -12.65 -12.26
N VAL A 245 -20.65 -13.89 -12.58
CA VAL A 245 -20.57 -14.50 -13.93
C VAL A 245 -21.53 -13.82 -14.89
#